data_f7394a4025e7293c83f858cee8f83afb
#
_entry.id   f7394a4025e7293c83f858cee8f83afb
#
_cell.length_a   1.000
_cell.length_b   1.000
_cell.length_c   1.000
_cell.angle_alpha   90.00
_cell.angle_beta   90.00
_cell.angle_gamma   90.00
#
_symmetry.space_group_name_H-M   'P 1'
#
loop_
_entity.id
_entity.type
_entity.pdbx_description
1 polymer ?
#
loop_
_entity_poly.entity_id
_entity_poly.type
_entity_poly.pdbx_seq_one_letter_code
_entity_poly.pdbx_strand_id
1 'polypeptide(L)'
;MASYLQIENISKSYGPKILFEHIGFNINEGDKIALIAPNGTGKTSLMRILAGKDKSDSGGKIMFLKDIRIAFLEQEYDFDPEKSIFDQIMEHGSYATSDRTVHPGTEFSGNDHDSQEKLWEYERRIKQLLTGFSLTDFGQKMKELSGGEVKRVALAEMLATEADFFIMDEPTNHLDIDAIEFLEGYLSRSRCTLLMVTHDRYFLDKVCNIVMEMDRGAVYTYRGDYQNYLEKREERISNYNAETDKVRNILRRELEWMRSTPQARTGKAKYRIDAFHELKDRASQVYTTKQLDMSDMKGATRLGTKIIDCKDVTFMYDDKCYLSHFTYNFQRYEKVGIVGRNGVGKSTFINLLTGQNYYPGVLTGVIERGESLKIGYYHQSGMDFNPQDTVLDIVNDTWLLNRFLFPHDMLHNKVEKLSGGEKRRLYLLTILMQQPNMLILDEPTNDLDIVTLNILEEYLKEFSGTLIIVSHDRHFLDRLVDHLFMFCGDGIIKDFIGSYSEYRAFIKDYEAEQKSRAEEKKAKDQEARNASKAAAQEKPEMPEKKKKLSFREQREMQQLEQDIESLNTEKAELETRLGSGSLQYEELQKASARVGEIISLLEEKETRWLELSLSVE
;
A
#
# COMPACT_ATOMS: atom_id res chain seq x y z
N MET A 1 19.94 2.28 27.89
CA MET A 1 19.95 2.19 26.41
C MET A 1 20.98 3.18 25.92
N ALA A 2 21.82 2.79 25.00
CA ALA A 2 22.82 3.70 24.43
C ALA A 2 22.11 4.69 23.48
N SER A 3 22.54 5.94 23.46
CA SER A 3 22.04 6.91 22.48
C SER A 3 22.84 6.74 21.19
N TYR A 4 22.15 6.37 20.11
CA TYR A 4 22.78 6.18 18.78
C TYR A 4 22.97 7.49 18.04
N LEU A 5 22.02 8.42 18.22
CA LEU A 5 22.03 9.72 17.58
C LEU A 5 21.56 10.79 18.54
N GLN A 6 22.31 11.87 18.66
CA GLN A 6 21.91 13.09 19.34
C GLN A 6 22.04 14.28 18.41
N ILE A 7 20.97 15.04 18.30
CA ILE A 7 20.86 16.22 17.45
C ILE A 7 20.60 17.42 18.32
N GLU A 8 21.37 18.47 18.11
CA GLU A 8 21.23 19.73 18.81
C GLU A 8 21.23 20.90 17.82
N ASN A 9 20.17 21.68 17.85
CA ASN A 9 20.09 22.99 17.21
C ASN A 9 20.39 22.98 15.69
N ILE A 10 19.77 22.07 14.92
CA ILE A 10 19.89 22.06 13.47
C ILE A 10 18.78 22.85 12.81
N SER A 11 19.12 23.57 11.72
CA SER A 11 18.19 24.34 10.90
C SER A 11 18.49 24.13 9.44
N LYS A 12 17.44 24.21 8.59
CA LYS A 12 17.56 24.11 7.15
C LYS A 12 16.55 25.01 6.46
N SER A 13 17.02 25.70 5.41
CA SER A 13 16.20 26.56 4.56
C SER A 13 16.53 26.32 3.08
N TYR A 14 15.57 26.58 2.21
CA TYR A 14 15.80 26.66 0.75
C TYR A 14 15.34 28.03 0.26
N GLY A 15 16.29 28.88 -0.03
CA GLY A 15 16.03 30.28 -0.39
C GLY A 15 15.27 31.00 0.74
N PRO A 16 14.11 31.60 0.47
CA PRO A 16 13.32 32.28 1.51
C PRO A 16 12.47 31.33 2.37
N LYS A 17 12.33 30.06 1.97
CA LYS A 17 11.50 29.06 2.68
C LYS A 17 12.31 28.36 3.76
N ILE A 18 11.97 28.63 5.01
CA ILE A 18 12.50 27.90 6.17
C ILE A 18 11.76 26.58 6.26
N LEU A 19 12.51 25.46 6.27
CA LEU A 19 11.95 24.12 6.44
C LEU A 19 11.79 23.76 7.92
N PHE A 20 12.86 23.98 8.69
CA PHE A 20 12.86 23.79 10.13
C PHE A 20 13.98 24.62 10.77
N GLU A 21 13.77 25.02 12.01
CA GLU A 21 14.73 25.82 12.79
C GLU A 21 14.92 25.24 14.19
N HIS A 22 16.16 25.23 14.62
CA HIS A 22 16.55 24.89 16.00
C HIS A 22 16.01 23.54 16.52
N ILE A 23 15.84 22.56 15.63
CA ILE A 23 15.35 21.24 16.05
C ILE A 23 16.44 20.45 16.77
N GLY A 24 16.01 19.66 17.77
CA GLY A 24 16.85 18.76 18.52
C GLY A 24 16.06 17.56 19.02
N PHE A 25 16.64 16.37 18.91
CA PHE A 25 16.07 15.12 19.41
C PHE A 25 17.14 14.04 19.54
N ASN A 26 16.81 12.97 20.25
CA ASN A 26 17.69 11.83 20.46
C ASN A 26 17.02 10.55 19.97
N ILE A 27 17.84 9.64 19.43
CA ILE A 27 17.44 8.28 19.03
C ILE A 27 18.29 7.30 19.81
N ASN A 28 17.65 6.35 20.50
CA ASN A 28 18.33 5.34 21.29
C ASN A 28 18.37 4.01 20.54
N GLU A 29 19.23 3.12 21.00
CA GLU A 29 19.31 1.75 20.53
C GLU A 29 17.95 1.03 20.60
N GLY A 30 17.52 0.42 19.49
CA GLY A 30 16.25 -0.31 19.38
C GLY A 30 15.00 0.57 19.21
N ASP A 31 15.15 1.90 19.16
CA ASP A 31 14.04 2.79 18.82
C ASP A 31 13.66 2.61 17.33
N LYS A 32 12.38 2.33 17.07
CA LYS A 32 11.80 2.29 15.72
C LYS A 32 10.85 3.47 15.56
N ILE A 33 11.32 4.49 14.87
CA ILE A 33 10.70 5.81 14.84
C ILE A 33 10.08 6.06 13.48
N ALA A 34 8.78 6.42 13.45
CA ALA A 34 8.12 7.00 12.28
C ALA A 34 8.12 8.52 12.37
N LEU A 35 8.70 9.19 11.39
CA LEU A 35 8.67 10.65 11.25
C LEU A 35 7.48 11.07 10.41
N ILE A 36 6.53 11.77 11.03
CA ILE A 36 5.33 12.31 10.40
C ILE A 36 5.47 13.83 10.28
N ALA A 37 5.19 14.36 9.09
CA ALA A 37 5.11 15.80 8.88
C ALA A 37 4.35 16.10 7.58
N PRO A 38 3.74 17.28 7.42
CA PRO A 38 3.17 17.72 6.15
C PRO A 38 4.20 17.71 5.02
N ASN A 39 3.74 17.59 3.78
CA ASN A 39 4.63 17.68 2.62
C ASN A 39 5.27 19.09 2.51
N GLY A 40 6.53 19.13 2.08
CA GLY A 40 7.28 20.37 1.95
C GLY A 40 7.83 20.96 3.26
N THR A 41 7.78 20.23 4.39
CA THR A 41 8.38 20.63 5.69
C THR A 41 9.83 20.21 5.85
N GLY A 42 10.40 19.49 4.88
CA GLY A 42 11.83 19.12 4.89
C GLY A 42 12.15 17.74 5.47
N LYS A 43 11.19 16.78 5.46
CA LYS A 43 11.42 15.38 5.90
C LYS A 43 12.66 14.76 5.22
N THR A 44 12.64 14.72 3.88
CA THR A 44 13.76 14.18 3.07
C THR A 44 15.07 14.94 3.31
N SER A 45 15.00 16.28 3.45
CA SER A 45 16.19 17.08 3.76
C SER A 45 16.78 16.72 5.12
N LEU A 46 15.95 16.50 6.13
CA LEU A 46 16.39 16.02 7.44
C LEU A 46 17.05 14.65 7.33
N MET A 47 16.42 13.70 6.62
CA MET A 47 16.99 12.37 6.40
C MET A 47 18.37 12.44 5.71
N ARG A 48 18.52 13.28 4.66
CA ARG A 48 19.80 13.47 3.93
C ARG A 48 20.87 14.11 4.80
N ILE A 49 20.49 15.04 5.69
CA ILE A 49 21.42 15.63 6.67
C ILE A 49 21.90 14.55 7.65
N LEU A 50 21.00 13.69 8.13
CA LEU A 50 21.36 12.59 9.04
C LEU A 50 22.20 11.51 8.37
N ALA A 51 21.96 11.25 7.09
CA ALA A 51 22.79 10.35 6.28
C ALA A 51 24.15 10.95 5.89
N GLY A 52 24.42 12.22 6.25
CA GLY A 52 25.68 12.91 5.91
C GLY A 52 25.77 13.38 4.45
N LYS A 53 24.66 13.31 3.68
CA LYS A 53 24.61 13.71 2.26
C LYS A 53 24.28 15.19 2.05
N ASP A 54 23.77 15.87 3.08
CA ASP A 54 23.52 17.32 3.07
C ASP A 54 24.00 17.95 4.38
N LYS A 55 24.10 19.27 4.43
CA LYS A 55 24.58 20.00 5.60
C LYS A 55 23.46 20.87 6.19
N SER A 56 23.46 20.99 7.52
CA SER A 56 22.64 21.97 8.22
C SER A 56 23.14 23.39 7.94
N ASP A 57 22.21 24.35 7.84
CA ASP A 57 22.54 25.77 7.65
C ASP A 57 22.99 26.43 8.96
N SER A 58 22.58 25.89 10.11
CA SER A 58 23.03 26.32 11.44
C SER A 58 24.28 25.56 11.86
N GLY A 59 25.06 26.15 12.78
CA GLY A 59 26.20 25.48 13.41
C GLY A 59 25.81 24.38 14.42
N GLY A 60 24.62 23.77 14.30
CA GLY A 60 24.13 22.69 15.16
C GLY A 60 25.00 21.46 15.13
N LYS A 61 24.86 20.60 16.15
CA LYS A 61 25.67 19.40 16.31
C LYS A 61 24.83 18.16 16.02
N ILE A 62 25.42 17.25 15.23
CA ILE A 62 24.91 15.90 14.99
C ILE A 62 25.97 14.94 15.50
N MET A 63 25.65 14.21 16.56
CA MET A 63 26.57 13.29 17.21
C MET A 63 26.03 11.87 17.08
N PHE A 64 26.77 11.04 16.36
CA PHE A 64 26.51 9.61 16.31
C PHE A 64 27.36 8.87 17.34
N LEU A 65 26.86 7.74 17.82
CA LEU A 65 27.66 6.82 18.59
C LEU A 65 28.86 6.38 17.73
N LYS A 66 30.04 6.25 18.39
CA LYS A 66 31.25 5.81 17.68
C LYS A 66 31.03 4.41 17.07
N ASP A 67 31.54 4.22 15.85
CA ASP A 67 31.53 2.97 15.09
C ASP A 67 30.14 2.43 14.69
N ILE A 68 29.08 3.29 14.71
CA ILE A 68 27.75 2.92 14.24
C ILE A 68 27.71 2.85 12.71
N ARG A 69 27.14 1.78 12.19
CA ARG A 69 26.92 1.59 10.73
C ARG A 69 25.53 2.05 10.36
N ILE A 70 25.45 3.00 9.44
CA ILE A 70 24.20 3.63 8.99
C ILE A 70 23.91 3.20 7.57
N ALA A 71 22.69 2.70 7.29
CA ALA A 71 22.16 2.47 5.98
C ALA A 71 21.06 3.47 5.66
N PHE A 72 21.08 4.06 4.47
CA PHE A 72 20.11 5.06 4.03
C PHE A 72 19.45 4.66 2.73
N LEU A 73 18.11 4.56 2.73
CA LEU A 73 17.28 4.37 1.54
C LEU A 73 16.85 5.73 1.01
N GLU A 74 17.32 6.07 -0.18
CA GLU A 74 16.90 7.28 -0.90
C GLU A 74 15.61 7.07 -1.68
N GLN A 75 15.02 8.17 -2.17
CA GLN A 75 13.85 8.11 -3.07
C GLN A 75 14.27 7.80 -4.52
N GLU A 76 15.45 8.24 -4.94
CA GLU A 76 16.02 8.00 -6.28
C GLU A 76 17.25 7.10 -6.16
N TYR A 77 17.36 6.13 -7.04
CA TYR A 77 18.43 5.13 -7.04
C TYR A 77 19.31 5.30 -8.26
N ASP A 78 20.61 5.35 -8.06
CA ASP A 78 21.62 5.43 -9.13
C ASP A 78 22.15 4.02 -9.42
N PHE A 79 21.37 3.23 -10.14
CA PHE A 79 21.74 1.89 -10.57
C PHE A 79 22.21 1.87 -12.04
N ASP A 80 23.20 1.04 -12.34
CA ASP A 80 23.67 0.83 -13.70
C ASP A 80 22.62 0.05 -14.51
N PRO A 81 22.02 0.63 -15.56
CA PRO A 81 20.96 -0.01 -16.35
C PRO A 81 21.36 -1.33 -17.01
N GLU A 82 22.65 -1.53 -17.29
CA GLU A 82 23.15 -2.70 -18.03
C GLU A 82 23.54 -3.88 -17.13
N LYS A 83 23.66 -3.66 -15.82
CA LYS A 83 23.99 -4.72 -14.87
C LYS A 83 22.77 -5.59 -14.53
N SER A 84 23.05 -6.83 -14.15
CA SER A 84 22.02 -7.70 -13.56
C SER A 84 21.69 -7.26 -12.13
N ILE A 85 20.52 -7.65 -11.61
CA ILE A 85 20.12 -7.39 -10.22
C ILE A 85 21.22 -7.89 -9.26
N PHE A 86 21.70 -9.09 -9.50
CA PHE A 86 22.66 -9.72 -8.61
C PHE A 86 24.03 -9.03 -8.66
N ASP A 87 24.55 -8.73 -9.85
CA ASP A 87 25.84 -8.06 -10.01
C ASP A 87 25.82 -6.66 -9.41
N GLN A 88 24.69 -5.92 -9.57
CA GLN A 88 24.51 -4.59 -9.02
C GLN A 88 24.65 -4.58 -7.49
N ILE A 89 23.94 -5.49 -6.81
CA ILE A 89 23.95 -5.56 -5.34
C ILE A 89 25.30 -6.07 -4.82
N MET A 90 25.90 -7.06 -5.51
CA MET A 90 27.19 -7.62 -5.08
C MET A 90 28.32 -6.59 -5.18
N GLU A 91 28.31 -5.75 -6.20
CA GLU A 91 29.33 -4.71 -6.36
C GLU A 91 29.19 -3.62 -5.30
N HIS A 92 27.97 -3.13 -5.02
CA HIS A 92 27.74 -2.14 -3.97
C HIS A 92 27.99 -2.69 -2.56
N GLY A 93 27.63 -3.95 -2.30
CA GLY A 93 27.81 -4.58 -0.99
C GLY A 93 29.25 -4.81 -0.58
N SER A 94 30.16 -4.96 -1.54
CA SER A 94 31.60 -5.08 -1.25
C SER A 94 32.23 -3.80 -0.67
N TYR A 95 31.57 -2.65 -0.84
CA TYR A 95 32.02 -1.35 -0.30
C TYR A 95 31.52 -1.07 1.13
N ALA A 96 30.50 -1.79 1.61
CA ALA A 96 29.87 -1.53 2.92
C ALA A 96 30.67 -2.06 4.12
N THR A 97 31.74 -2.83 3.88
CA THR A 97 32.45 -3.55 4.96
C THR A 97 33.70 -2.84 5.50
N SER A 98 34.10 -1.68 5.01
CA SER A 98 35.25 -0.97 5.58
C SER A 98 35.12 0.54 5.51
N ASP A 99 35.08 1.12 6.70
CA ASP A 99 35.45 2.50 7.05
C ASP A 99 34.57 3.66 6.56
N ARG A 100 34.31 4.61 7.45
CA ARG A 100 33.52 5.85 7.33
C ARG A 100 33.98 6.83 6.23
N THR A 101 34.99 6.49 5.46
CA THR A 101 35.49 7.27 4.32
C THR A 101 35.55 6.39 3.10
N VAL A 102 34.43 6.32 2.39
CA VAL A 102 34.36 5.59 1.11
C VAL A 102 35.26 6.28 0.09
N HIS A 103 36.44 5.71 -0.15
CA HIS A 103 37.18 5.94 -1.38
C HIS A 103 36.91 4.77 -2.32
N PRO A 104 36.44 5.03 -3.57
CA PRO A 104 36.27 3.97 -4.57
C PRO A 104 37.64 3.43 -4.95
N GLY A 105 37.90 2.14 -4.71
CA GLY A 105 39.10 1.51 -5.21
C GLY A 105 39.87 0.55 -4.33
N THR A 106 39.33 0.06 -3.23
CA THR A 106 39.95 -1.04 -2.46
C THR A 106 39.41 -2.39 -2.95
N GLU A 107 40.17 -3.01 -3.86
CA GLU A 107 40.00 -4.41 -4.23
C GLU A 107 40.13 -5.30 -2.99
N PHE A 108 39.21 -6.25 -2.80
CA PHE A 108 39.33 -7.36 -1.86
C PHE A 108 40.59 -8.17 -2.26
N SER A 109 41.70 -7.84 -1.70
CA SER A 109 42.95 -8.60 -1.82
C SER A 109 43.15 -9.38 -0.51
N GLY A 110 42.52 -10.54 -0.41
CA GLY A 110 42.74 -11.42 0.70
C GLY A 110 42.28 -12.85 0.40
N ASN A 111 43.22 -13.76 0.30
CA ASN A 111 43.03 -15.20 0.28
C ASN A 111 42.69 -15.79 1.66
N ASP A 112 41.91 -15.07 2.47
CA ASP A 112 41.51 -15.55 3.79
C ASP A 112 40.17 -16.28 3.72
N HIS A 113 40.15 -17.50 4.22
CA HIS A 113 38.94 -18.33 4.35
C HIS A 113 37.77 -17.58 4.99
N ASP A 114 38.06 -16.71 5.96
CA ASP A 114 37.08 -15.88 6.69
C ASP A 114 36.39 -14.86 5.77
N SER A 115 37.09 -14.33 4.76
CA SER A 115 36.54 -13.37 3.78
C SER A 115 35.62 -14.07 2.78
N GLN A 116 35.91 -15.31 2.37
CA GLN A 116 35.07 -16.09 1.47
C GLN A 116 33.80 -16.55 2.17
N GLU A 117 33.85 -16.92 3.44
CA GLU A 117 32.68 -17.32 4.23
C GLU A 117 31.71 -16.15 4.41
N LYS A 118 32.20 -14.96 4.75
CA LYS A 118 31.41 -13.73 4.84
C LYS A 118 30.76 -13.34 3.52
N LEU A 119 31.48 -13.46 2.40
CA LEU A 119 30.94 -13.20 1.07
C LEU A 119 29.79 -14.19 0.74
N TRP A 120 29.95 -15.46 1.10
CA TRP A 120 28.95 -16.49 0.88
C TRP A 120 27.70 -16.30 1.74
N GLU A 121 27.87 -15.87 2.99
CA GLU A 121 26.76 -15.48 3.87
C GLU A 121 25.99 -14.26 3.33
N TYR A 122 26.72 -13.25 2.84
CA TYR A 122 26.14 -12.07 2.22
C TYR A 122 25.35 -12.43 0.95
N GLU A 123 25.91 -13.23 0.06
CA GLU A 123 25.24 -13.74 -1.14
C GLU A 123 23.96 -14.51 -0.81
N ARG A 124 24.02 -15.40 0.16
CA ARG A 124 22.87 -16.17 0.62
C ARG A 124 21.76 -15.25 1.16
N ARG A 125 22.13 -14.24 1.94
CA ARG A 125 21.21 -13.27 2.52
C ARG A 125 20.53 -12.44 1.43
N ILE A 126 21.28 -11.97 0.43
CA ILE A 126 20.73 -11.26 -0.73
C ILE A 126 19.71 -12.11 -1.46
N LYS A 127 20.04 -13.35 -1.81
CA LYS A 127 19.13 -14.27 -2.50
C LYS A 127 17.84 -14.51 -1.69
N GLN A 128 17.97 -14.63 -0.38
CA GLN A 128 16.83 -14.78 0.52
C GLN A 128 15.95 -13.53 0.54
N LEU A 129 16.52 -12.33 0.60
CA LEU A 129 15.78 -11.07 0.59
C LEU A 129 15.11 -10.82 -0.77
N LEU A 130 15.82 -11.03 -1.88
CA LEU A 130 15.25 -10.90 -3.23
C LEU A 130 14.07 -11.86 -3.43
N THR A 131 14.21 -13.12 -3.02
CA THR A 131 13.11 -14.09 -3.07
C THR A 131 11.94 -13.66 -2.19
N GLY A 132 12.21 -13.12 -1.00
CA GLY A 132 11.18 -12.56 -0.11
C GLY A 132 10.43 -11.38 -0.73
N PHE A 133 11.10 -10.56 -1.53
CA PHE A 133 10.49 -9.49 -2.32
C PHE A 133 9.89 -9.98 -3.65
N SER A 134 9.74 -11.29 -3.86
CA SER A 134 9.21 -11.90 -5.09
C SER A 134 10.01 -11.60 -6.36
N LEU A 135 11.31 -11.32 -6.22
CA LEU A 135 12.25 -11.20 -7.32
C LEU A 135 12.97 -12.54 -7.46
N THR A 136 12.61 -13.32 -8.49
CA THR A 136 13.12 -14.71 -8.69
C THR A 136 14.16 -14.82 -9.78
N ASP A 137 14.16 -13.90 -10.74
CA ASP A 137 15.16 -13.83 -11.81
C ASP A 137 16.27 -12.83 -11.45
N PHE A 138 17.34 -13.34 -10.86
CA PHE A 138 18.47 -12.52 -10.42
C PHE A 138 19.37 -12.05 -11.58
N GLY A 139 19.22 -12.67 -12.77
CA GLY A 139 19.96 -12.33 -13.99
C GLY A 139 19.31 -11.22 -14.80
N GLN A 140 18.09 -10.79 -14.48
CA GLN A 140 17.38 -9.72 -15.17
C GLN A 140 18.15 -8.40 -15.05
N LYS A 141 18.20 -7.63 -16.15
CA LYS A 141 18.91 -6.35 -16.17
C LYS A 141 18.10 -5.25 -15.51
N MET A 142 18.78 -4.31 -14.85
CA MET A 142 18.14 -3.20 -14.13
C MET A 142 17.24 -2.34 -15.03
N LYS A 143 17.58 -2.14 -16.32
CA LYS A 143 16.74 -1.40 -17.29
C LYS A 143 15.41 -2.05 -17.64
N GLU A 144 15.26 -3.34 -17.38
CA GLU A 144 14.04 -4.12 -17.70
C GLU A 144 13.06 -4.11 -16.53
N LEU A 145 13.48 -3.58 -15.38
CA LEU A 145 12.69 -3.52 -14.16
C LEU A 145 11.72 -2.35 -14.15
N SER A 146 10.54 -2.58 -13.64
CA SER A 146 9.61 -1.51 -13.27
C SER A 146 10.14 -0.71 -12.07
N GLY A 147 9.65 0.53 -11.88
CA GLY A 147 10.05 1.36 -10.73
C GLY A 147 9.82 0.69 -9.37
N GLY A 148 8.75 -0.09 -9.23
CA GLY A 148 8.49 -0.87 -8.00
C GLY A 148 9.48 -2.02 -7.80
N GLU A 149 9.94 -2.67 -8.87
CA GLU A 149 10.97 -3.71 -8.81
C GLU A 149 12.34 -3.12 -8.47
N VAL A 150 12.71 -2.00 -9.08
CA VAL A 150 13.93 -1.26 -8.72
C VAL A 150 13.95 -0.91 -7.23
N LYS A 151 12.83 -0.48 -6.68
CA LYS A 151 12.71 -0.19 -5.24
C LYS A 151 12.85 -1.43 -4.37
N ARG A 152 12.29 -2.57 -4.79
CA ARG A 152 12.47 -3.86 -4.09
C ARG A 152 13.94 -4.30 -4.08
N VAL A 153 14.67 -4.07 -5.19
CA VAL A 153 16.12 -4.33 -5.27
C VAL A 153 16.88 -3.43 -4.28
N ALA A 154 16.58 -2.12 -4.24
CA ALA A 154 17.23 -1.18 -3.33
C ALA A 154 16.95 -1.52 -1.85
N LEU A 155 15.73 -1.95 -1.52
CA LEU A 155 15.39 -2.43 -0.18
C LEU A 155 16.16 -3.71 0.17
N ALA A 156 16.25 -4.67 -0.76
CA ALA A 156 17.00 -5.91 -0.53
C ALA A 156 18.49 -5.62 -0.31
N GLU A 157 19.09 -4.74 -1.10
CA GLU A 157 20.47 -4.28 -0.93
C GLU A 157 20.69 -3.66 0.44
N MET A 158 19.85 -2.68 0.81
CA MET A 158 19.96 -2.00 2.11
C MET A 158 19.79 -2.96 3.30
N LEU A 159 18.81 -3.88 3.24
CA LEU A 159 18.57 -4.85 4.32
C LEU A 159 19.63 -5.96 4.38
N ALA A 160 20.36 -6.18 3.28
CA ALA A 160 21.49 -7.11 3.24
C ALA A 160 22.70 -6.56 3.99
N THR A 161 22.84 -5.24 4.08
CA THR A 161 23.92 -4.61 4.85
C THR A 161 23.73 -4.89 6.34
N GLU A 162 24.84 -5.06 7.05
CA GLU A 162 24.84 -5.23 8.51
C GLU A 162 24.81 -3.87 9.21
N ALA A 163 23.77 -3.08 8.95
CA ALA A 163 23.63 -1.77 9.57
C ALA A 163 22.99 -1.86 10.96
N ASP A 164 23.44 -1.02 11.86
CA ASP A 164 22.90 -0.88 13.22
C ASP A 164 21.74 0.12 13.24
N PHE A 165 21.77 1.09 12.32
CA PHE A 165 20.78 2.15 12.18
C PHE A 165 20.33 2.31 10.73
N PHE A 166 19.04 2.10 10.48
CA PHE A 166 18.40 2.28 9.20
C PHE A 166 17.65 3.61 9.11
N ILE A 167 17.87 4.34 8.04
CA ILE A 167 17.14 5.56 7.69
C ILE A 167 16.41 5.28 6.38
N MET A 168 15.06 5.36 6.38
CA MET A 168 14.24 5.02 5.21
C MET A 168 13.29 6.16 4.85
N ASP A 169 13.33 6.64 3.62
CA ASP A 169 12.41 7.65 3.11
C ASP A 169 11.32 6.97 2.26
N GLU A 170 10.11 6.91 2.81
CA GLU A 170 8.91 6.31 2.22
C GLU A 170 9.12 4.90 1.64
N PRO A 171 9.53 3.91 2.47
CA PRO A 171 9.88 2.59 1.98
C PRO A 171 8.71 1.82 1.36
N THR A 172 7.47 2.12 1.73
CA THR A 172 6.25 1.41 1.27
C THR A 172 5.69 1.92 -0.06
N ASN A 173 6.06 3.13 -0.50
CA ASN A 173 5.56 3.70 -1.76
C ASN A 173 5.93 2.82 -2.96
N HIS A 174 4.98 2.64 -3.88
CA HIS A 174 5.12 1.83 -5.10
C HIS A 174 5.37 0.33 -4.88
N LEU A 175 5.33 -0.14 -3.63
CA LEU A 175 5.38 -1.57 -3.33
C LEU A 175 3.98 -2.18 -3.41
N ASP A 176 3.91 -3.41 -3.89
CA ASP A 176 2.71 -4.21 -3.74
C ASP A 176 2.59 -4.74 -2.29
N ILE A 177 1.40 -5.19 -1.96
CA ILE A 177 1.07 -5.58 -0.58
C ILE A 177 1.92 -6.75 -0.08
N ASP A 178 2.26 -7.68 -0.96
CA ASP A 178 3.09 -8.84 -0.59
C ASP A 178 4.50 -8.39 -0.18
N ALA A 179 5.08 -7.41 -0.91
CA ALA A 179 6.37 -6.81 -0.56
C ALA A 179 6.29 -5.99 0.73
N ILE A 180 5.19 -5.25 0.95
CA ILE A 180 4.97 -4.51 2.21
C ILE A 180 4.88 -5.48 3.39
N GLU A 181 4.11 -6.57 3.30
CA GLU A 181 4.00 -7.58 4.36
C GLU A 181 5.33 -8.27 4.66
N PHE A 182 6.13 -8.55 3.63
CA PHE A 182 7.47 -9.09 3.81
C PHE A 182 8.36 -8.12 4.59
N LEU A 183 8.37 -6.83 4.19
CA LEU A 183 9.14 -5.78 4.85
C LEU A 183 8.70 -5.57 6.31
N GLU A 184 7.37 -5.54 6.56
CA GLU A 184 6.79 -5.51 7.92
C GLU A 184 7.32 -6.65 8.78
N GLY A 185 7.22 -7.89 8.25
CA GLY A 185 7.66 -9.09 8.96
C GLY A 185 9.15 -9.09 9.27
N TYR A 186 9.96 -8.60 8.35
CA TYR A 186 11.40 -8.48 8.53
C TYR A 186 11.76 -7.42 9.59
N LEU A 187 11.25 -6.20 9.43
CA LEU A 187 11.57 -5.09 10.34
C LEU A 187 10.99 -5.28 11.75
N SER A 188 9.81 -5.88 11.88
CA SER A 188 9.21 -6.14 13.20
C SER A 188 10.05 -7.12 14.04
N ARG A 189 10.63 -8.13 13.39
CA ARG A 189 11.45 -9.17 14.05
C ARG A 189 12.89 -8.73 14.30
N SER A 190 13.41 -7.82 13.49
CA SER A 190 14.78 -7.32 13.62
C SER A 190 14.93 -6.42 14.84
N ARG A 191 16.10 -6.48 15.50
CA ARG A 191 16.44 -5.60 16.62
C ARG A 191 17.16 -4.32 16.18
N CYS A 192 16.98 -3.91 14.92
CA CYS A 192 17.60 -2.71 14.39
C CYS A 192 16.98 -1.43 14.98
N THR A 193 17.77 -0.37 15.00
CA THR A 193 17.27 1.00 15.21
C THR A 193 16.80 1.54 13.86
N LEU A 194 15.64 2.17 13.82
CA LEU A 194 15.00 2.61 12.59
C LEU A 194 14.47 4.03 12.72
N LEU A 195 14.79 4.88 11.76
CA LEU A 195 14.11 6.15 11.51
C LEU A 195 13.52 6.11 10.10
N MET A 196 12.21 6.20 9.99
CA MET A 196 11.57 6.19 8.67
C MET A 196 10.53 7.29 8.52
N VAL A 197 10.38 7.76 7.30
CA VAL A 197 9.20 8.53 6.86
C VAL A 197 8.24 7.54 6.21
N THR A 198 7.00 7.52 6.64
CA THR A 198 5.95 6.73 5.98
C THR A 198 4.60 7.39 6.13
N HIS A 199 3.75 7.19 5.14
CA HIS A 199 2.36 7.59 5.14
C HIS A 199 1.41 6.40 5.32
N ASP A 200 1.95 5.18 5.32
CA ASP A 200 1.22 3.94 5.60
C ASP A 200 1.04 3.76 7.12
N ARG A 201 -0.19 4.00 7.58
CA ARG A 201 -0.55 3.94 9.01
C ARG A 201 -0.48 2.53 9.57
N TYR A 202 -0.86 1.53 8.77
CA TYR A 202 -0.84 0.14 9.19
C TYR A 202 0.61 -0.36 9.36
N PHE A 203 1.47 0.00 8.41
CA PHE A 203 2.91 -0.29 8.50
C PHE A 203 3.54 0.37 9.73
N LEU A 204 3.17 1.63 10.00
CA LEU A 204 3.61 2.36 11.18
C LEU A 204 3.26 1.61 12.47
N ASP A 205 2.01 1.19 12.63
CA ASP A 205 1.53 0.49 13.84
C ASP A 205 2.21 -0.88 14.05
N LYS A 206 2.59 -1.53 12.97
CA LYS A 206 3.23 -2.85 13.04
C LYS A 206 4.73 -2.81 13.33
N VAL A 207 5.41 -1.78 12.85
CA VAL A 207 6.87 -1.70 12.86
C VAL A 207 7.39 -0.73 13.91
N CYS A 208 6.74 0.44 14.07
CA CYS A 208 7.23 1.52 14.92
C CYS A 208 6.69 1.45 16.35
N ASN A 209 7.52 1.88 17.30
CA ASN A 209 7.15 2.04 18.70
C ASN A 209 7.13 3.52 19.16
N ILE A 210 7.60 4.41 18.29
CA ILE A 210 7.67 5.86 18.52
C ILE A 210 7.19 6.57 17.26
N VAL A 211 6.31 7.56 17.43
CA VAL A 211 5.93 8.52 16.40
C VAL A 211 6.57 9.85 16.72
N MET A 212 7.27 10.41 15.76
CA MET A 212 7.89 11.73 15.85
C MET A 212 7.19 12.67 14.85
N GLU A 213 6.56 13.72 15.35
CA GLU A 213 5.88 14.71 14.53
C GLU A 213 6.73 15.97 14.37
N MET A 214 6.98 16.37 13.14
CA MET A 214 7.60 17.66 12.84
C MET A 214 6.50 18.65 12.42
N ASP A 215 6.24 19.64 13.26
CA ASP A 215 5.17 20.61 13.09
C ASP A 215 5.65 22.01 13.49
N ARG A 216 5.44 22.98 12.59
CA ARG A 216 5.82 24.40 12.77
C ARG A 216 7.27 24.60 13.24
N GLY A 217 8.18 23.81 12.68
CA GLY A 217 9.62 23.89 13.00
C GLY A 217 10.03 23.24 14.31
N ALA A 218 9.10 22.62 15.07
CA ALA A 218 9.39 21.86 16.27
C ALA A 218 9.19 20.36 16.06
N VAL A 219 9.87 19.54 16.86
CA VAL A 219 9.74 18.07 16.85
C VAL A 219 9.10 17.62 18.14
N TYR A 220 8.01 16.85 18.02
CA TYR A 220 7.27 16.27 19.13
C TYR A 220 7.37 14.75 19.07
N THR A 221 7.66 14.12 20.19
CA THR A 221 7.85 12.67 20.28
C THR A 221 6.73 12.03 21.08
N TYR A 222 6.08 11.03 20.48
CA TYR A 222 4.98 10.27 21.08
C TYR A 222 5.36 8.79 21.11
N ARG A 223 5.23 8.15 22.26
CA ARG A 223 5.47 6.71 22.43
C ARG A 223 4.15 5.96 22.32
N GLY A 224 4.14 4.87 21.57
CA GLY A 224 2.97 4.04 21.32
C GLY A 224 2.62 3.97 19.83
N ASP A 225 1.41 3.51 19.56
CA ASP A 225 0.84 3.35 18.22
C ASP A 225 0.31 4.67 17.60
N TYR A 226 -0.18 4.59 16.38
CA TYR A 226 -0.74 5.74 15.65
C TYR A 226 -1.98 6.32 16.34
N GLN A 227 -2.81 5.48 16.97
CA GLN A 227 -4.00 5.92 17.69
C GLN A 227 -3.61 6.79 18.90
N ASN A 228 -2.64 6.34 19.69
CA ASN A 228 -2.10 7.10 20.83
C ASN A 228 -1.48 8.44 20.38
N TYR A 229 -0.81 8.44 19.22
CA TYR A 229 -0.31 9.67 18.62
C TYR A 229 -1.46 10.65 18.32
N LEU A 230 -2.55 10.19 17.67
CA LEU A 230 -3.69 11.05 17.36
C LEU A 230 -4.30 11.67 18.62
N GLU A 231 -4.56 10.88 19.64
CA GLU A 231 -5.15 11.34 20.91
C GLU A 231 -4.26 12.39 21.59
N LYS A 232 -2.97 12.11 21.72
CA LYS A 232 -2.02 13.05 22.34
C LYS A 232 -1.80 14.31 21.50
N ARG A 233 -1.85 14.18 20.18
CA ARG A 233 -1.78 15.33 19.28
C ARG A 233 -2.99 16.25 19.45
N GLU A 234 -4.19 15.67 19.51
CA GLU A 234 -5.42 16.43 19.76
C GLU A 234 -5.38 17.12 21.13
N GLU A 235 -4.93 16.43 22.15
CA GLU A 235 -4.75 17.01 23.50
C GLU A 235 -3.76 18.18 23.47
N ARG A 236 -2.60 18.01 22.79
CA ARG A 236 -1.60 19.09 22.62
C ARG A 236 -2.20 20.31 21.92
N ILE A 237 -2.93 20.09 20.82
CA ILE A 237 -3.55 21.17 20.04
C ILE A 237 -4.63 21.87 20.87
N SER A 238 -5.47 21.12 21.59
CA SER A 238 -6.49 21.65 22.47
C SER A 238 -5.90 22.53 23.57
N ASN A 239 -4.85 22.04 24.25
CA ASN A 239 -4.13 22.77 25.27
C ASN A 239 -3.51 24.06 24.72
N TYR A 240 -2.87 23.99 23.54
CA TYR A 240 -2.29 25.17 22.88
C TYR A 240 -3.36 26.20 22.53
N ASN A 241 -4.51 25.78 22.02
CA ASN A 241 -5.63 26.66 21.68
C ASN A 241 -6.22 27.30 22.94
N ALA A 242 -6.39 26.54 24.03
CA ALA A 242 -6.85 27.06 25.32
C ALA A 242 -5.88 28.12 25.91
N GLU A 243 -4.57 27.89 25.77
CA GLU A 243 -3.56 28.91 26.13
C GLU A 243 -3.66 30.17 25.25
N THR A 244 -3.82 29.96 23.92
CA THR A 244 -3.97 31.08 22.98
C THR A 244 -5.22 31.90 23.25
N ASP A 245 -6.33 31.29 23.66
CA ASP A 245 -7.53 32.02 24.07
C ASP A 245 -7.32 32.80 25.36
N LYS A 246 -6.56 32.29 26.32
CA LYS A 246 -6.12 33.09 27.50
C LYS A 246 -5.30 34.32 27.07
N VAL A 247 -4.34 34.13 26.14
CA VAL A 247 -3.52 35.20 25.59
C VAL A 247 -4.41 36.23 24.86
N ARG A 248 -5.41 35.80 24.09
CA ARG A 248 -6.39 36.71 23.43
C ARG A 248 -7.20 37.53 24.41
N ASN A 249 -7.61 36.94 25.53
CA ASN A 249 -8.32 37.66 26.57
C ASN A 249 -7.43 38.70 27.25
N ILE A 250 -6.13 38.39 27.45
CA ILE A 250 -5.14 39.36 27.95
C ILE A 250 -4.94 40.45 26.89
N LEU A 251 -4.73 40.09 25.62
CA LEU A 251 -4.56 41.03 24.52
C LEU A 251 -5.73 42.03 24.40
N ARG A 252 -6.98 41.55 24.59
CA ARG A 252 -8.16 42.44 24.58
C ARG A 252 -8.08 43.52 25.65
N ARG A 253 -7.68 43.17 26.87
CA ARG A 253 -7.46 44.11 27.98
C ARG A 253 -6.32 45.08 27.67
N GLU A 254 -5.20 44.60 27.13
CA GLU A 254 -4.07 45.44 26.76
C GLU A 254 -4.39 46.35 25.58
N LEU A 255 -5.26 45.92 24.66
CA LEU A 255 -5.74 46.73 23.53
C LEU A 255 -6.64 47.90 24.02
N GLU A 256 -7.49 47.64 25.01
CA GLU A 256 -8.28 48.70 25.67
C GLU A 256 -7.35 49.71 26.35
N TRP A 257 -6.32 49.23 27.04
CA TRP A 257 -5.30 50.09 27.61
C TRP A 257 -4.51 50.86 26.54
N MET A 258 -4.13 50.27 25.45
CA MET A 258 -3.45 50.92 24.33
C MET A 258 -4.31 52.01 23.69
N ARG A 259 -5.62 51.84 23.61
CA ARG A 259 -6.58 52.82 23.09
C ARG A 259 -6.88 53.95 24.07
N SER A 260 -6.71 53.72 25.36
CA SER A 260 -6.91 54.75 26.37
C SER A 260 -5.89 55.89 26.18
N THR A 261 -6.34 57.14 26.22
CA THR A 261 -5.48 58.31 26.13
C THR A 261 -4.71 58.47 27.45
N PRO A 262 -3.37 58.61 27.45
CA PRO A 262 -2.63 58.86 28.67
C PRO A 262 -3.03 60.21 29.25
N GLN A 263 -3.53 60.23 30.47
CA GLN A 263 -3.74 61.45 31.21
C GLN A 263 -2.36 62.01 31.62
N ALA A 264 -2.00 63.17 31.04
CA ALA A 264 -0.91 64.05 31.39
C ALA A 264 0.50 63.48 31.69
N ARG A 265 1.46 63.80 30.81
CA ARG A 265 2.92 63.83 31.04
C ARG A 265 3.73 62.55 31.17
N THR A 266 3.16 61.37 31.21
CA THR A 266 3.91 60.10 31.19
C THR A 266 3.65 59.34 29.91
N GLY A 267 4.69 59.19 29.06
CA GLY A 267 4.65 58.31 27.89
C GLY A 267 4.31 56.88 28.31
N LYS A 268 3.59 56.13 27.46
CA LYS A 268 3.35 54.68 27.67
C LYS A 268 4.70 53.96 27.81
N ALA A 269 4.84 53.12 28.81
CA ALA A 269 6.10 52.39 29.04
C ALA A 269 6.43 51.55 27.82
N LYS A 270 7.61 51.74 27.22
CA LYS A 270 8.07 51.04 26.02
C LYS A 270 7.96 49.53 26.19
N TYR A 271 8.39 48.99 27.33
CA TYR A 271 8.27 47.57 27.69
C TYR A 271 6.85 47.03 27.51
N ARG A 272 5.81 47.75 27.91
CA ARG A 272 4.42 47.31 27.81
C ARG A 272 3.90 47.36 26.38
N ILE A 273 4.44 48.27 25.56
CA ILE A 273 4.16 48.32 24.12
C ILE A 273 4.80 47.15 23.41
N ASP A 274 6.06 46.83 23.73
CA ASP A 274 6.76 45.70 23.17
C ASP A 274 6.06 44.40 23.57
N ALA A 275 5.68 44.21 24.85
CA ALA A 275 4.90 43.08 25.31
C ALA A 275 3.52 42.97 24.63
N PHE A 276 2.87 44.09 24.29
CA PHE A 276 1.63 44.07 23.53
C PHE A 276 1.84 43.52 22.12
N HIS A 277 2.93 43.86 21.44
CA HIS A 277 3.25 43.32 20.12
C HIS A 277 3.54 41.82 20.19
N GLU A 278 4.31 41.35 21.17
CA GLU A 278 4.54 39.92 21.40
C GLU A 278 3.23 39.14 21.67
N LEU A 279 2.34 39.70 22.51
CA LEU A 279 1.03 39.11 22.78
C LEU A 279 0.14 39.09 21.51
N LYS A 280 0.23 40.11 20.66
CA LYS A 280 -0.51 40.18 19.39
C LYS A 280 -0.03 39.10 18.44
N ASP A 281 1.29 38.93 18.30
CA ASP A 281 1.88 37.91 17.43
C ASP A 281 1.52 36.50 17.94
N ARG A 282 1.62 36.24 19.26
CA ARG A 282 1.21 34.99 19.87
C ARG A 282 -0.30 34.72 19.73
N ALA A 283 -1.14 35.70 19.87
CA ALA A 283 -2.61 35.60 19.71
C ALA A 283 -3.05 35.29 18.27
N SER A 284 -2.21 35.61 17.29
CA SER A 284 -2.45 35.26 15.87
C SER A 284 -2.13 33.84 15.53
N GLN A 285 -1.30 33.18 16.34
CA GLN A 285 -0.83 31.79 16.13
C GLN A 285 -1.82 30.75 16.65
N VAL A 286 -3.02 30.70 16.10
CA VAL A 286 -4.00 29.66 16.46
C VAL A 286 -3.75 28.39 15.69
N TYR A 287 -3.82 27.24 16.36
CA TYR A 287 -4.01 25.97 15.71
C TYR A 287 -5.46 25.90 15.24
N THR A 288 -5.69 26.25 14.02
CA THR A 288 -6.98 25.98 13.38
C THR A 288 -6.94 24.52 12.93
N THR A 289 -7.36 23.61 13.79
CA THR A 289 -7.84 22.32 13.32
C THR A 289 -9.16 22.68 12.61
N LYS A 290 -9.08 22.94 11.33
CA LYS A 290 -10.27 23.12 10.51
C LYS A 290 -10.92 21.75 10.43
N GLN A 291 -11.83 21.47 11.36
CA GLN A 291 -12.82 20.42 11.14
C GLN A 291 -13.52 20.77 9.84
N LEU A 292 -13.37 19.88 8.88
CA LEU A 292 -13.96 20.03 7.58
C LEU A 292 -15.47 19.84 7.70
N ASP A 293 -16.21 20.93 7.81
CA ASP A 293 -17.64 20.87 7.54
C ASP A 293 -17.83 20.81 6.03
N MET A 294 -17.91 19.57 5.51
CA MET A 294 -18.06 19.27 4.08
C MET A 294 -19.52 19.31 3.62
N SER A 295 -20.44 19.71 4.50
CA SER A 295 -21.87 19.74 4.21
C SER A 295 -22.24 20.56 2.97
N ASP A 296 -21.44 21.57 2.63
CA ASP A 296 -21.67 22.43 1.47
C ASP A 296 -21.16 21.85 0.14
N MET A 297 -20.34 20.78 0.17
CA MET A 297 -19.85 20.11 -1.05
C MET A 297 -20.78 18.96 -1.52
N LYS A 298 -21.99 18.83 -0.98
CA LYS A 298 -23.01 17.84 -1.36
C LYS A 298 -23.58 18.01 -2.77
N GLY A 299 -22.82 18.53 -3.69
CA GLY A 299 -23.22 18.78 -5.06
C GLY A 299 -22.85 17.68 -6.04
N ALA A 300 -23.07 16.39 -5.72
CA ALA A 300 -23.04 15.40 -6.77
C ALA A 300 -24.18 15.70 -7.75
N THR A 301 -23.85 16.00 -9.01
CA THR A 301 -24.82 16.08 -10.09
C THR A 301 -25.69 14.82 -10.08
N ARG A 302 -27.01 15.00 -10.30
CA ARG A 302 -27.99 13.89 -10.21
C ARG A 302 -27.51 12.67 -11.00
N LEU A 303 -27.28 11.58 -10.29
CA LEU A 303 -26.81 10.33 -10.87
C LEU A 303 -27.97 9.62 -11.58
N GLY A 304 -27.80 9.28 -12.85
CA GLY A 304 -28.77 8.48 -13.64
C GLY A 304 -28.92 7.06 -13.07
N THR A 305 -29.84 6.26 -13.59
CA THR A 305 -30.03 4.85 -13.16
C THR A 305 -28.92 3.93 -13.66
N LYS A 306 -28.35 4.22 -14.81
CA LYS A 306 -27.28 3.45 -15.43
C LYS A 306 -25.95 4.15 -15.18
N ILE A 307 -25.00 3.44 -14.57
CA ILE A 307 -23.65 3.92 -14.30
C ILE A 307 -22.70 3.37 -15.37
N ILE A 308 -22.19 2.17 -15.18
CA ILE A 308 -21.39 1.44 -16.18
C ILE A 308 -21.87 0.00 -16.17
N ASP A 309 -22.19 -0.53 -17.35
CA ASP A 309 -22.60 -1.92 -17.54
C ASP A 309 -21.59 -2.61 -18.46
N CYS A 310 -20.86 -3.57 -17.91
CA CYS A 310 -19.85 -4.36 -18.59
C CYS A 310 -20.44 -5.74 -18.92
N LYS A 311 -20.43 -6.12 -20.19
CA LYS A 311 -20.98 -7.41 -20.68
C LYS A 311 -19.90 -8.18 -21.41
N ASP A 312 -19.47 -9.28 -20.83
CA ASP A 312 -18.50 -10.23 -21.40
C ASP A 312 -17.23 -9.54 -21.93
N VAL A 313 -16.68 -8.63 -21.13
CA VAL A 313 -15.54 -7.80 -21.54
C VAL A 313 -14.26 -8.61 -21.43
N THR A 314 -13.54 -8.75 -22.54
CA THR A 314 -12.21 -9.36 -22.60
C THR A 314 -11.24 -8.39 -23.26
N PHE A 315 -10.07 -8.19 -22.68
CA PHE A 315 -9.03 -7.31 -23.19
C PHE A 315 -7.67 -8.02 -23.21
N MET A 316 -7.06 -8.03 -24.40
CA MET A 316 -5.73 -8.62 -24.65
C MET A 316 -4.80 -7.59 -25.26
N TYR A 317 -3.55 -7.60 -24.82
CA TYR A 317 -2.47 -6.78 -25.37
C TYR A 317 -1.18 -7.61 -25.36
N ASP A 318 -0.45 -7.66 -26.48
CA ASP A 318 0.80 -8.40 -26.68
C ASP A 318 0.77 -9.85 -26.11
N ASP A 319 -0.20 -10.65 -26.56
CA ASP A 319 -0.42 -12.04 -26.12
C ASP A 319 -0.76 -12.22 -24.62
N LYS A 320 -0.83 -11.13 -23.85
CA LYS A 320 -1.21 -11.16 -22.44
C LYS A 320 -2.68 -10.78 -22.27
N CYS A 321 -3.41 -11.64 -21.54
CA CYS A 321 -4.79 -11.36 -21.17
C CYS A 321 -4.83 -10.52 -19.88
N TYR A 322 -5.35 -9.29 -19.96
CA TYR A 322 -5.52 -8.38 -18.84
C TYR A 322 -6.91 -8.40 -18.24
N LEU A 323 -7.91 -8.82 -19.02
CA LEU A 323 -9.30 -8.95 -18.60
C LEU A 323 -9.93 -10.10 -19.38
N SER A 324 -10.59 -11.03 -18.70
CA SER A 324 -11.22 -12.22 -19.29
C SER A 324 -12.67 -12.35 -18.83
N HIS A 325 -13.59 -12.28 -19.79
CA HIS A 325 -15.03 -12.51 -19.59
C HIS A 325 -15.65 -11.73 -18.43
N PHE A 326 -15.23 -10.49 -18.22
CA PHE A 326 -15.72 -9.67 -17.12
C PHE A 326 -17.12 -9.16 -17.39
N THR A 327 -18.06 -9.51 -16.51
CA THR A 327 -19.45 -9.04 -16.58
C THR A 327 -19.81 -8.44 -15.22
N TYR A 328 -20.15 -7.15 -15.22
CA TYR A 328 -20.51 -6.44 -13.98
C TYR A 328 -21.33 -5.19 -14.29
N ASN A 329 -22.33 -4.92 -13.44
CA ASN A 329 -23.15 -3.72 -13.53
C ASN A 329 -22.95 -2.86 -12.28
N PHE A 330 -22.20 -1.75 -12.43
CA PHE A 330 -21.91 -0.83 -11.34
C PHE A 330 -23.19 -0.15 -10.84
N GLN A 331 -23.38 -0.21 -9.53
CA GLN A 331 -24.54 0.35 -8.87
C GLN A 331 -24.32 1.82 -8.47
N ARG A 332 -25.41 2.53 -8.17
CA ARG A 332 -25.34 3.88 -7.62
C ARG A 332 -24.79 3.84 -6.21
N TYR A 333 -23.95 4.82 -5.89
CA TYR A 333 -23.39 5.01 -4.53
C TYR A 333 -22.50 3.85 -4.08
N GLU A 334 -22.19 2.94 -4.95
CA GLU A 334 -21.31 1.81 -4.68
C GLU A 334 -19.87 2.28 -4.53
N LYS A 335 -19.17 1.71 -3.55
CA LYS A 335 -17.77 2.03 -3.27
C LYS A 335 -16.93 0.77 -3.41
N VAL A 336 -16.19 0.69 -4.51
CA VAL A 336 -15.42 -0.49 -4.92
C VAL A 336 -13.94 -0.24 -4.69
N GLY A 337 -13.27 -1.17 -3.99
CA GLY A 337 -11.81 -1.22 -3.91
C GLY A 337 -11.23 -2.15 -4.98
N ILE A 338 -10.14 -1.77 -5.60
CA ILE A 338 -9.40 -2.63 -6.53
C ILE A 338 -8.06 -3.00 -5.92
N VAL A 339 -7.81 -4.31 -5.80
CA VAL A 339 -6.60 -4.85 -5.20
C VAL A 339 -5.96 -5.90 -6.10
N GLY A 340 -4.63 -6.05 -6.03
CA GLY A 340 -3.87 -7.02 -6.81
C GLY A 340 -2.41 -6.59 -6.98
N ARG A 341 -1.57 -7.51 -7.44
CA ARG A 341 -0.13 -7.25 -7.66
C ARG A 341 0.09 -6.14 -8.70
N ASN A 342 1.29 -5.56 -8.69
CA ASN A 342 1.66 -4.60 -9.73
C ASN A 342 1.74 -5.29 -11.10
N GLY A 343 1.32 -4.58 -12.16
CA GLY A 343 1.35 -5.09 -13.54
C GLY A 343 0.25 -6.10 -13.92
N VAL A 344 -0.72 -6.40 -13.04
CA VAL A 344 -1.85 -7.31 -13.36
C VAL A 344 -2.97 -6.68 -14.18
N GLY A 345 -2.91 -5.36 -14.47
CA GLY A 345 -3.90 -4.67 -15.32
C GLY A 345 -4.90 -3.78 -14.59
N LYS A 346 -4.66 -3.38 -13.34
CA LYS A 346 -5.56 -2.48 -12.57
C LYS A 346 -5.83 -1.16 -13.30
N SER A 347 -4.78 -0.43 -13.66
CA SER A 347 -4.90 0.85 -14.39
C SER A 347 -5.44 0.65 -15.82
N THR A 348 -5.13 -0.49 -16.47
CA THR A 348 -5.71 -0.86 -17.77
C THR A 348 -7.23 -1.01 -17.67
N PHE A 349 -7.71 -1.68 -16.64
CA PHE A 349 -9.14 -1.83 -16.37
C PHE A 349 -9.83 -0.48 -16.16
N ILE A 350 -9.23 0.41 -15.38
CA ILE A 350 -9.75 1.78 -15.18
C ILE A 350 -9.82 2.54 -16.51
N ASN A 351 -8.77 2.46 -17.33
CA ASN A 351 -8.74 3.12 -18.65
C ASN A 351 -9.84 2.57 -19.57
N LEU A 352 -10.14 1.28 -19.53
CA LEU A 352 -11.27 0.69 -20.24
C LEU A 352 -12.61 1.23 -19.72
N LEU A 353 -12.80 1.35 -18.40
CA LEU A 353 -14.01 1.91 -17.80
C LEU A 353 -14.21 3.39 -18.15
N THR A 354 -13.15 4.18 -18.18
CA THR A 354 -13.21 5.63 -18.52
C THR A 354 -13.35 5.89 -20.01
N GLY A 355 -13.03 4.90 -20.85
CA GLY A 355 -13.02 5.05 -22.31
C GLY A 355 -11.75 5.64 -22.87
N GLN A 356 -10.71 5.73 -22.06
CA GLN A 356 -9.39 6.18 -22.47
C GLN A 356 -8.57 4.96 -22.92
N ASN A 357 -8.61 4.62 -24.20
CA ASN A 357 -7.79 3.55 -24.75
C ASN A 357 -6.38 4.06 -25.07
N TYR A 358 -5.47 3.93 -24.12
CA TYR A 358 -4.05 4.25 -24.35
C TYR A 358 -3.25 3.09 -24.97
N TYR A 359 -3.83 1.88 -25.02
CA TYR A 359 -3.11 0.68 -25.48
C TYR A 359 -3.75 0.13 -26.76
N PRO A 360 -2.95 -0.21 -27.79
CA PRO A 360 -3.43 -0.82 -29.02
C PRO A 360 -3.76 -2.32 -28.82
N GLY A 361 -4.63 -2.63 -27.87
CA GLY A 361 -5.08 -3.99 -27.56
C GLY A 361 -6.40 -4.35 -28.25
N VAL A 362 -6.73 -5.64 -28.20
CA VAL A 362 -8.00 -6.18 -28.71
C VAL A 362 -9.02 -6.22 -27.57
N LEU A 363 -10.07 -5.41 -27.70
CA LEU A 363 -11.21 -5.38 -26.79
C LEU A 363 -12.39 -6.12 -27.42
N THR A 364 -12.94 -7.10 -26.72
CA THR A 364 -14.21 -7.78 -27.06
C THR A 364 -15.22 -7.58 -25.94
N GLY A 365 -16.52 -7.76 -26.23
CA GLY A 365 -17.59 -7.42 -25.30
C GLY A 365 -18.05 -5.97 -25.42
N VAL A 366 -18.91 -5.54 -24.48
CA VAL A 366 -19.54 -4.22 -24.51
C VAL A 366 -19.42 -3.53 -23.16
N ILE A 367 -18.98 -2.28 -23.17
CA ILE A 367 -18.98 -1.39 -22.00
C ILE A 367 -19.93 -0.22 -22.30
N GLU A 368 -21.09 -0.22 -21.64
CA GLU A 368 -22.09 0.82 -21.79
C GLU A 368 -22.03 1.80 -20.63
N ARG A 369 -21.87 3.10 -20.91
CA ARG A 369 -21.79 4.17 -19.91
C ARG A 369 -23.09 4.96 -19.87
N GLY A 370 -23.51 5.39 -18.68
CA GLY A 370 -24.69 6.23 -18.53
C GLY A 370 -24.46 7.64 -19.13
N GLU A 371 -25.47 8.20 -19.80
CA GLU A 371 -25.39 9.53 -20.42
C GLU A 371 -25.15 10.68 -19.43
N SER A 372 -25.62 10.53 -18.18
CA SER A 372 -25.43 11.52 -17.11
C SER A 372 -24.15 11.33 -16.31
N LEU A 373 -23.28 10.39 -16.72
CA LEU A 373 -22.08 10.05 -15.99
C LEU A 373 -21.00 11.13 -16.17
N LYS A 374 -20.55 11.71 -15.06
CA LYS A 374 -19.39 12.62 -15.00
C LYS A 374 -18.30 11.94 -14.18
N ILE A 375 -17.28 11.44 -14.87
CA ILE A 375 -16.16 10.73 -14.25
C ILE A 375 -15.08 11.73 -13.87
N GLY A 376 -14.72 11.77 -12.58
CA GLY A 376 -13.50 12.37 -12.10
C GLY A 376 -12.45 11.29 -11.97
N TYR A 377 -11.33 11.39 -12.69
CA TYR A 377 -10.28 10.39 -12.63
C TYR A 377 -8.97 11.00 -12.15
N TYR A 378 -8.51 10.52 -11.00
CA TYR A 378 -7.20 10.84 -10.44
C TYR A 378 -6.18 9.79 -10.90
N HIS A 379 -5.32 10.18 -11.85
CA HIS A 379 -4.29 9.33 -12.42
C HIS A 379 -3.05 9.24 -11.53
N GLN A 380 -2.42 8.09 -11.50
CA GLN A 380 -1.13 7.89 -10.84
C GLN A 380 -0.03 8.81 -11.41
N SER A 381 0.00 9.04 -12.72
CA SER A 381 0.98 9.95 -13.35
C SER A 381 0.78 11.43 -13.04
N GLY A 382 -0.39 11.79 -12.49
CA GLY A 382 -0.75 13.18 -12.23
C GLY A 382 -1.20 13.95 -13.48
N MET A 383 -1.20 15.26 -13.41
CA MET A 383 -1.56 16.18 -14.48
C MET A 383 -0.40 17.16 -14.73
N ASP A 384 -0.10 17.40 -15.98
CA ASP A 384 0.83 18.45 -16.38
C ASP A 384 0.14 19.81 -16.32
N PHE A 385 0.54 20.60 -15.36
CA PHE A 385 0.12 22.00 -15.26
C PHE A 385 1.07 22.90 -16.04
N ASN A 386 0.55 24.02 -16.55
CA ASN A 386 1.42 25.07 -17.06
C ASN A 386 2.27 25.63 -15.89
N PRO A 387 3.60 25.56 -15.95
CA PRO A 387 4.47 25.99 -14.86
C PRO A 387 4.29 27.44 -14.43
N GLN A 388 3.77 28.30 -15.32
CA GLN A 388 3.62 29.75 -15.09
C GLN A 388 2.28 30.13 -14.45
N ASP A 389 1.29 29.22 -14.46
CA ASP A 389 0.00 29.48 -13.83
C ASP A 389 0.13 29.56 -12.32
N THR A 390 -0.69 30.39 -11.68
CA THR A 390 -0.76 30.43 -10.22
C THR A 390 -1.76 29.40 -9.69
N VAL A 391 -1.63 29.05 -8.42
CA VAL A 391 -2.58 28.15 -7.74
C VAL A 391 -4.02 28.65 -7.89
N LEU A 392 -4.21 29.99 -7.78
CA LEU A 392 -5.51 30.62 -7.91
C LEU A 392 -6.07 30.60 -9.34
N ASP A 393 -5.19 30.67 -10.37
CA ASP A 393 -5.62 30.58 -11.77
C ASP A 393 -6.19 29.22 -12.11
N ILE A 394 -5.63 28.15 -11.49
CA ILE A 394 -6.06 26.77 -11.70
C ILE A 394 -7.35 26.47 -10.93
N VAL A 395 -7.40 26.87 -9.66
CA VAL A 395 -8.53 26.62 -8.76
C VAL A 395 -9.06 27.99 -8.29
N ASN A 396 -10.02 28.53 -9.01
CA ASN A 396 -10.61 29.86 -8.71
C ASN A 396 -11.61 29.78 -7.52
N ASP A 397 -11.26 29.04 -6.47
CA ASP A 397 -12.02 28.91 -5.23
C ASP A 397 -11.09 28.95 -4.02
N THR A 398 -10.98 30.15 -3.43
CA THR A 398 -10.11 30.38 -2.27
C THR A 398 -10.56 29.60 -1.03
N TRP A 399 -11.85 29.32 -0.89
CA TRP A 399 -12.40 28.55 0.22
C TRP A 399 -11.97 27.08 0.14
N LEU A 400 -12.08 26.48 -1.06
CA LEU A 400 -11.67 25.12 -1.31
C LEU A 400 -10.15 24.94 -1.17
N LEU A 401 -9.37 25.88 -1.72
CA LEU A 401 -7.91 25.91 -1.58
C LEU A 401 -7.48 25.94 -0.12
N ASN A 402 -8.10 26.81 0.69
CA ASN A 402 -7.80 26.87 2.13
C ASN A 402 -8.11 25.54 2.86
N ARG A 403 -9.17 24.84 2.46
CA ARG A 403 -9.52 23.53 3.04
C ARG A 403 -8.49 22.47 2.75
N PHE A 404 -7.94 22.47 1.56
CA PHE A 404 -6.88 21.54 1.17
C PHE A 404 -5.47 22.08 1.46
N LEU A 405 -5.35 22.86 2.52
CA LEU A 405 -4.07 23.31 3.08
C LEU A 405 -3.25 24.20 2.13
N PHE A 406 -3.91 24.99 1.26
CA PHE A 406 -3.28 26.09 0.54
C PHE A 406 -3.55 27.41 1.28
N PRO A 407 -2.62 27.92 2.09
CA PRO A 407 -2.78 29.18 2.79
C PRO A 407 -2.75 30.38 1.82
N HIS A 408 -3.27 31.53 2.25
CA HIS A 408 -3.42 32.70 1.40
C HIS A 408 -2.14 33.20 0.73
N ASP A 409 -1.01 33.05 1.39
CA ASP A 409 0.32 33.39 0.88
C ASP A 409 0.79 32.50 -0.27
N MET A 410 0.24 31.27 -0.37
CA MET A 410 0.55 30.35 -1.46
C MET A 410 -0.34 30.51 -2.70
N LEU A 411 -1.48 31.20 -2.60
CA LEU A 411 -2.46 31.29 -3.69
C LEU A 411 -1.90 31.92 -4.97
N HIS A 412 -0.98 32.85 -4.83
CA HIS A 412 -0.32 33.55 -5.94
C HIS A 412 1.03 32.91 -6.35
N ASN A 413 1.42 31.80 -5.72
CA ASN A 413 2.61 31.10 -6.12
C ASN A 413 2.40 30.38 -7.45
N LYS A 414 3.42 30.42 -8.31
CA LYS A 414 3.43 29.65 -9.56
C LYS A 414 3.56 28.17 -9.26
N VAL A 415 2.95 27.36 -10.09
CA VAL A 415 2.99 25.88 -9.98
C VAL A 415 4.40 25.33 -10.00
N GLU A 416 5.32 25.94 -10.74
CA GLU A 416 6.72 25.54 -10.76
C GLU A 416 7.41 25.51 -9.39
N LYS A 417 6.94 26.38 -8.45
CA LYS A 417 7.48 26.51 -7.09
C LYS A 417 6.85 25.56 -6.08
N LEU A 418 5.82 24.84 -6.47
CA LEU A 418 5.14 23.88 -5.62
C LEU A 418 5.96 22.58 -5.51
N SER A 419 5.98 22.02 -4.31
CA SER A 419 6.49 20.65 -4.10
C SER A 419 5.63 19.60 -4.81
N GLY A 420 6.16 18.40 -5.03
CA GLY A 420 5.42 17.30 -5.66
C GLY A 420 4.08 17.01 -4.97
N GLY A 421 4.06 16.92 -3.65
CA GLY A 421 2.84 16.69 -2.88
C GLY A 421 1.84 17.87 -2.95
N GLU A 422 2.31 19.13 -3.03
CA GLU A 422 1.43 20.29 -3.25
C GLU A 422 0.80 20.25 -4.65
N LYS A 423 1.57 19.89 -5.69
CA LYS A 423 1.04 19.67 -7.05
C LYS A 423 -0.01 18.57 -7.10
N ARG A 424 0.20 17.47 -6.40
CA ARG A 424 -0.74 16.34 -6.30
C ARG A 424 -2.05 16.77 -5.59
N ARG A 425 -1.96 17.54 -4.51
CA ARG A 425 -3.14 18.14 -3.85
C ARG A 425 -3.91 19.08 -4.77
N LEU A 426 -3.19 19.91 -5.52
CA LEU A 426 -3.80 20.82 -6.48
C LEU A 426 -4.54 20.04 -7.59
N TYR A 427 -3.93 18.97 -8.10
CA TYR A 427 -4.55 18.07 -9.08
C TYR A 427 -5.84 17.43 -8.55
N LEU A 428 -5.79 16.91 -7.32
CA LEU A 428 -6.99 16.37 -6.68
C LEU A 428 -8.12 17.39 -6.62
N LEU A 429 -7.80 18.64 -6.23
CA LEU A 429 -8.77 19.74 -6.18
C LEU A 429 -9.41 20.04 -7.53
N THR A 430 -8.64 20.05 -8.62
CA THR A 430 -9.19 20.29 -9.96
C THR A 430 -10.21 19.24 -10.37
N ILE A 431 -10.04 18.00 -9.92
CA ILE A 431 -10.99 16.91 -10.18
C ILE A 431 -12.26 17.12 -9.35
N LEU A 432 -12.12 17.39 -8.05
CA LEU A 432 -13.25 17.57 -7.14
C LEU A 432 -14.11 18.79 -7.51
N MET A 433 -13.51 19.85 -8.01
CA MET A 433 -14.24 21.05 -8.50
C MET A 433 -15.18 20.77 -9.67
N GLN A 434 -14.89 19.74 -10.48
CA GLN A 434 -15.75 19.35 -11.59
C GLN A 434 -17.08 18.74 -11.10
N GLN A 435 -17.23 18.55 -9.78
CA GLN A 435 -18.38 17.90 -9.16
C GLN A 435 -18.74 16.58 -9.86
N PRO A 436 -17.81 15.61 -9.92
CA PRO A 436 -18.06 14.33 -10.54
C PRO A 436 -19.13 13.57 -9.75
N ASN A 437 -19.90 12.73 -10.46
CA ASN A 437 -20.85 11.80 -9.84
C ASN A 437 -20.30 10.35 -9.80
N MET A 438 -19.17 10.11 -10.45
CA MET A 438 -18.33 8.94 -10.30
C MET A 438 -16.89 9.38 -10.13
N LEU A 439 -16.24 8.91 -9.08
CA LEU A 439 -14.84 9.25 -8.78
C LEU A 439 -13.99 7.98 -8.84
N ILE A 440 -12.90 8.06 -9.59
CA ILE A 440 -11.92 6.99 -9.71
C ILE A 440 -10.59 7.52 -9.19
N LEU A 441 -9.99 6.82 -8.22
CA LEU A 441 -8.72 7.18 -7.61
C LEU A 441 -7.72 6.05 -7.83
N ASP A 442 -6.66 6.33 -8.59
CA ASP A 442 -5.58 5.37 -8.87
C ASP A 442 -4.36 5.71 -8.02
N GLU A 443 -4.12 4.91 -6.96
CA GLU A 443 -3.05 5.05 -5.96
C GLU A 443 -2.93 6.45 -5.35
N PRO A 444 -4.02 7.04 -4.79
CA PRO A 444 -3.98 8.39 -4.25
C PRO A 444 -3.10 8.51 -2.99
N THR A 445 -2.81 7.39 -2.34
CA THR A 445 -2.09 7.32 -1.07
C THR A 445 -0.57 7.48 -1.22
N ASN A 446 -0.01 7.23 -2.40
CA ASN A 446 1.44 7.24 -2.62
C ASN A 446 2.08 8.63 -2.51
N ASP A 447 1.34 9.69 -2.84
CA ASP A 447 1.90 11.04 -2.99
C ASP A 447 1.29 12.06 -2.00
N LEU A 448 0.29 11.65 -1.22
CA LEU A 448 -0.40 12.52 -0.27
C LEU A 448 0.11 12.29 1.15
N ASP A 449 0.30 13.36 1.90
CA ASP A 449 0.64 13.24 3.31
C ASP A 449 -0.57 12.78 4.16
N ILE A 450 -0.29 12.24 5.35
CA ILE A 450 -1.30 11.70 6.26
C ILE A 450 -2.42 12.71 6.56
N VAL A 451 -2.08 14.00 6.66
CA VAL A 451 -3.08 15.05 6.94
C VAL A 451 -4.02 15.22 5.76
N THR A 452 -3.47 15.28 4.54
CA THR A 452 -4.27 15.36 3.31
C THR A 452 -5.10 14.09 3.10
N LEU A 453 -4.54 12.90 3.41
CA LEU A 453 -5.27 11.64 3.35
C LEU A 453 -6.47 11.61 4.30
N ASN A 454 -6.32 12.11 5.53
CA ASN A 454 -7.45 12.23 6.46
C ASN A 454 -8.56 13.14 5.90
N ILE A 455 -8.18 14.27 5.31
CA ILE A 455 -9.12 15.19 4.67
C ILE A 455 -9.85 14.51 3.50
N LEU A 456 -9.11 13.78 2.67
CA LEU A 456 -9.68 13.03 1.56
C LEU A 456 -10.62 11.92 2.04
N GLU A 457 -10.25 11.17 3.08
CA GLU A 457 -11.11 10.14 3.67
C GLU A 457 -12.44 10.71 4.17
N GLU A 458 -12.43 11.84 4.88
CA GLU A 458 -13.64 12.50 5.35
C GLU A 458 -14.53 12.92 4.18
N TYR A 459 -13.95 13.49 3.12
CA TYR A 459 -14.67 13.83 1.90
C TYR A 459 -15.31 12.60 1.24
N LEU A 460 -14.52 11.51 1.06
CA LEU A 460 -14.97 10.30 0.38
C LEU A 460 -16.03 9.52 1.17
N LYS A 461 -16.06 9.64 2.50
CA LYS A 461 -17.14 9.08 3.32
C LYS A 461 -18.49 9.73 3.03
N GLU A 462 -18.49 11.05 2.89
CA GLU A 462 -19.70 11.82 2.60
C GLU A 462 -20.04 11.90 1.11
N PHE A 463 -19.13 11.43 0.24
CA PHE A 463 -19.32 11.49 -1.20
C PHE A 463 -20.54 10.67 -1.63
N SER A 464 -21.52 11.36 -2.23
CA SER A 464 -22.79 10.78 -2.67
C SER A 464 -22.78 10.33 -4.14
N GLY A 465 -21.66 9.80 -4.64
CA GLY A 465 -21.46 9.24 -5.97
C GLY A 465 -20.93 7.81 -5.91
N THR A 466 -20.70 7.21 -7.08
CA THR A 466 -20.01 5.92 -7.19
C THR A 466 -18.51 6.14 -7.07
N LEU A 467 -17.84 5.30 -6.30
CA LEU A 467 -16.41 5.44 -6.00
C LEU A 467 -15.65 4.18 -6.38
N ILE A 468 -14.57 4.33 -7.14
CA ILE A 468 -13.61 3.25 -7.41
C ILE A 468 -12.25 3.69 -6.88
N ILE A 469 -11.64 2.87 -6.03
CA ILE A 469 -10.33 3.14 -5.43
C ILE A 469 -9.37 2.01 -5.73
N VAL A 470 -8.25 2.32 -6.37
CA VAL A 470 -7.07 1.45 -6.39
C VAL A 470 -6.12 1.93 -5.31
N SER A 471 -5.81 1.11 -4.35
CA SER A 471 -4.84 1.47 -3.32
C SER A 471 -4.21 0.23 -2.68
N HIS A 472 -2.99 0.40 -2.20
CA HIS A 472 -2.29 -0.55 -1.35
C HIS A 472 -2.40 -0.20 0.15
N ASP A 473 -3.00 0.94 0.49
CA ASP A 473 -3.29 1.35 1.87
C ASP A 473 -4.53 0.62 2.40
N ARG A 474 -4.31 -0.33 3.30
CA ARG A 474 -5.35 -1.17 3.92
C ARG A 474 -6.34 -0.34 4.73
N HIS A 475 -5.83 0.62 5.51
CA HIS A 475 -6.67 1.47 6.35
C HIS A 475 -7.60 2.35 5.50
N PHE A 476 -7.10 2.84 4.37
CA PHE A 476 -7.89 3.64 3.43
C PHE A 476 -9.02 2.81 2.79
N LEU A 477 -8.71 1.57 2.37
CA LEU A 477 -9.72 0.67 1.82
C LEU A 477 -10.75 0.25 2.86
N ASP A 478 -10.34 -0.23 4.04
CA ASP A 478 -11.25 -0.72 5.08
C ASP A 478 -12.27 0.33 5.55
N ARG A 479 -11.93 1.62 5.44
CA ARG A 479 -12.82 2.71 5.86
C ARG A 479 -13.77 3.21 4.80
N LEU A 480 -13.50 2.96 3.53
CA LEU A 480 -14.16 3.64 2.41
C LEU A 480 -14.91 2.72 1.46
N VAL A 481 -14.52 1.44 1.33
CA VAL A 481 -15.09 0.55 0.33
C VAL A 481 -16.07 -0.46 0.91
N ASP A 482 -17.06 -0.83 0.10
CA ASP A 482 -18.08 -1.80 0.48
C ASP A 482 -17.67 -3.22 0.09
N HIS A 483 -16.93 -3.36 -1.02
CA HIS A 483 -16.42 -4.62 -1.52
C HIS A 483 -15.16 -4.43 -2.39
N LEU A 484 -14.48 -5.53 -2.73
CA LEU A 484 -13.18 -5.52 -3.40
C LEU A 484 -13.19 -6.32 -4.69
N PHE A 485 -12.68 -5.73 -5.77
CA PHE A 485 -12.30 -6.45 -6.98
C PHE A 485 -10.85 -6.93 -6.88
N MET A 486 -10.69 -8.23 -6.85
CA MET A 486 -9.41 -8.91 -6.73
C MET A 486 -8.89 -9.29 -8.09
N PHE A 487 -7.78 -8.71 -8.50
CA PHE A 487 -7.06 -9.07 -9.70
C PHE A 487 -6.13 -10.24 -9.42
N CYS A 488 -6.56 -11.45 -9.81
CA CYS A 488 -5.83 -12.70 -9.54
C CYS A 488 -4.71 -13.00 -10.56
N GLY A 489 -4.57 -12.20 -11.60
CA GLY A 489 -3.74 -12.48 -12.77
C GLY A 489 -4.53 -13.16 -13.89
N ASP A 490 -3.90 -13.30 -15.08
CA ASP A 490 -4.49 -13.91 -16.27
C ASP A 490 -5.88 -13.38 -16.67
N GLY A 491 -6.14 -12.12 -16.34
CA GLY A 491 -7.41 -11.43 -16.64
C GLY A 491 -8.57 -11.79 -15.72
N ILE A 492 -8.37 -12.60 -14.69
CA ILE A 492 -9.43 -13.03 -13.78
C ILE A 492 -9.62 -12.00 -12.67
N ILE A 493 -10.84 -11.47 -12.57
CA ILE A 493 -11.30 -10.60 -11.48
C ILE A 493 -12.32 -11.37 -10.64
N LYS A 494 -12.12 -11.39 -9.34
CA LYS A 494 -13.08 -11.93 -8.37
C LYS A 494 -13.64 -10.79 -7.52
N ASP A 495 -14.96 -10.81 -7.30
CA ASP A 495 -15.62 -9.89 -6.37
C ASP A 495 -15.64 -10.49 -4.96
N PHE A 496 -15.19 -9.72 -3.97
CA PHE A 496 -15.17 -10.11 -2.57
C PHE A 496 -15.96 -9.08 -1.76
N ILE A 497 -17.05 -9.53 -1.16
CA ILE A 497 -17.89 -8.70 -0.29
C ILE A 497 -17.30 -8.72 1.12
N GLY A 498 -16.79 -7.60 1.58
CA GLY A 498 -16.17 -7.44 2.89
C GLY A 498 -15.00 -6.46 2.88
N SER A 499 -14.42 -6.24 4.06
CA SER A 499 -13.27 -5.37 4.24
C SER A 499 -11.99 -5.97 3.65
N TYR A 500 -10.99 -5.12 3.43
CA TYR A 500 -9.67 -5.59 2.97
C TYR A 500 -9.00 -6.51 4.01
N SER A 501 -9.17 -6.21 5.28
CA SER A 501 -8.61 -7.03 6.36
C SER A 501 -9.22 -8.44 6.39
N GLU A 502 -10.53 -8.58 6.18
CA GLU A 502 -11.22 -9.88 6.03
C GLU A 502 -10.75 -10.63 4.79
N TYR A 503 -10.62 -9.94 3.68
CA TYR A 503 -10.07 -10.51 2.45
C TYR A 503 -8.66 -11.10 2.65
N ARG A 504 -7.76 -10.37 3.33
CA ARG A 504 -6.39 -10.87 3.57
C ARG A 504 -6.35 -12.09 4.49
N ALA A 505 -7.22 -12.15 5.49
CA ALA A 505 -7.38 -13.34 6.31
C ALA A 505 -7.83 -14.54 5.45
N PHE A 506 -8.87 -14.34 4.64
CA PHE A 506 -9.38 -15.37 3.73
C PHE A 506 -8.33 -15.88 2.73
N ILE A 507 -7.55 -14.98 2.10
CA ILE A 507 -6.49 -15.37 1.15
C ILE A 507 -5.40 -16.16 1.85
N LYS A 508 -4.96 -15.76 3.05
CA LYS A 508 -3.93 -16.50 3.80
C LYS A 508 -4.38 -17.92 4.12
N ASP A 509 -5.61 -18.08 4.54
CA ASP A 509 -6.19 -19.40 4.80
C ASP A 509 -6.29 -20.23 3.50
N TYR A 510 -6.77 -19.62 2.42
CA TYR A 510 -6.87 -20.27 1.11
C TYR A 510 -5.51 -20.67 0.54
N GLU A 511 -4.49 -19.82 0.62
CA GLU A 511 -3.12 -20.14 0.19
C GLU A 511 -2.50 -21.24 1.06
N ALA A 512 -2.77 -21.23 2.37
CA ALA A 512 -2.33 -22.29 3.27
C ALA A 512 -2.96 -23.65 2.89
N GLU A 513 -4.26 -23.66 2.59
CA GLU A 513 -4.94 -24.86 2.09
C GLU A 513 -4.40 -25.32 0.74
N GLN A 514 -4.15 -24.41 -0.19
CA GLN A 514 -3.59 -24.75 -1.51
C GLN A 514 -2.17 -25.31 -1.40
N LYS A 515 -1.34 -24.76 -0.51
CA LYS A 515 0.00 -25.29 -0.22
C LYS A 515 -0.06 -26.67 0.39
N SER A 516 -0.93 -26.90 1.37
CA SER A 516 -1.09 -28.23 1.98
C SER A 516 -1.56 -29.27 0.95
N ARG A 517 -2.53 -28.92 0.10
CA ARG A 517 -2.99 -29.80 -1.01
C ARG A 517 -1.91 -30.07 -2.05
N ALA A 518 -1.07 -29.07 -2.35
CA ALA A 518 0.05 -29.22 -3.28
C ALA A 518 1.17 -30.09 -2.68
N GLU A 519 1.43 -29.96 -1.38
CA GLU A 519 2.38 -30.82 -0.65
C GLU A 519 1.88 -32.24 -0.55
N GLU A 520 0.60 -32.48 -0.27
CA GLU A 520 -0.03 -33.80 -0.29
C GLU A 520 0.04 -34.47 -1.68
N LYS A 521 -0.23 -33.67 -2.76
CA LYS A 521 -0.04 -34.20 -4.12
C LYS A 521 1.41 -34.56 -4.41
N LYS A 522 2.37 -33.69 -4.04
CA LYS A 522 3.80 -34.01 -4.22
C LYS A 522 4.24 -35.21 -3.40
N ALA A 523 3.74 -35.38 -2.17
CA ALA A 523 4.02 -36.55 -1.35
C ALA A 523 3.45 -37.81 -2.00
N LYS A 524 2.20 -37.78 -2.48
CA LYS A 524 1.60 -38.92 -3.21
C LYS A 524 2.32 -39.26 -4.51
N ASP A 525 2.74 -38.25 -5.30
CA ASP A 525 3.53 -38.44 -6.51
C ASP A 525 4.94 -38.98 -6.20
N GLN A 526 5.52 -38.61 -5.06
CA GLN A 526 6.81 -39.08 -4.63
C GLN A 526 6.74 -40.52 -4.10
N GLU A 527 5.67 -40.89 -3.40
CA GLU A 527 5.35 -42.25 -3.00
C GLU A 527 5.10 -43.15 -4.23
N ALA A 528 4.33 -42.66 -5.20
CA ALA A 528 4.10 -43.36 -6.47
C ALA A 528 5.41 -43.59 -7.27
N ARG A 529 6.28 -42.57 -7.32
CA ARG A 529 7.62 -42.67 -7.94
C ARG A 529 8.56 -43.62 -7.17
N ASN A 530 8.49 -43.62 -5.85
CA ASN A 530 9.29 -44.53 -5.02
C ASN A 530 8.77 -45.96 -5.13
N ALA A 531 7.45 -46.16 -5.20
CA ALA A 531 6.84 -47.48 -5.48
C ALA A 531 7.21 -48.00 -6.87
N SER A 532 7.22 -47.13 -7.90
CA SER A 532 7.65 -47.51 -9.25
C SER A 532 9.15 -47.77 -9.36
N LYS A 533 10.00 -47.09 -8.54
CA LYS A 533 11.45 -47.40 -8.46
C LYS A 533 11.74 -48.66 -7.68
N ALA A 534 10.97 -48.97 -6.64
CA ALA A 534 11.08 -50.27 -5.93
C ALA A 534 10.64 -51.44 -6.81
N ALA A 535 9.60 -51.24 -7.63
CA ALA A 535 9.18 -52.22 -8.63
C ALA A 535 10.19 -52.41 -9.80
N ALA A 536 11.08 -51.45 -10.04
CA ALA A 536 12.10 -51.51 -11.09
C ALA A 536 13.41 -52.20 -10.65
N GLN A 537 13.58 -52.56 -9.36
CA GLN A 537 14.76 -53.24 -8.83
C GLN A 537 14.60 -54.77 -8.65
N GLU A 538 13.41 -55.33 -8.88
CA GLU A 538 13.23 -56.76 -8.97
C GLU A 538 13.47 -57.23 -10.40
N LYS A 539 14.34 -58.22 -10.56
CA LYS A 539 14.80 -58.82 -11.82
C LYS A 539 13.65 -59.43 -12.62
N PRO A 540 13.78 -59.52 -13.96
CA PRO A 540 12.69 -59.96 -14.82
C PRO A 540 12.52 -61.49 -14.72
N GLU A 541 11.43 -61.95 -14.15
CA GLU A 541 10.83 -63.22 -14.45
C GLU A 541 9.72 -63.06 -15.49
N MET A 542 9.63 -64.05 -16.36
CA MET A 542 8.85 -64.11 -17.61
C MET A 542 7.39 -63.61 -17.53
N PRO A 543 6.78 -63.24 -18.64
CA PRO A 543 5.49 -62.54 -18.66
C PRO A 543 4.34 -63.49 -18.28
N GLU A 544 3.75 -63.23 -17.11
CA GLU A 544 2.45 -63.82 -16.78
C GLU A 544 1.35 -63.11 -17.59
N LYS A 545 0.49 -63.93 -18.14
CA LYS A 545 -0.66 -63.56 -18.96
C LYS A 545 -1.58 -62.59 -18.20
N LYS A 546 -1.95 -61.44 -18.83
CA LYS A 546 -3.01 -60.53 -18.38
C LYS A 546 -4.23 -61.33 -17.93
N LYS A 547 -4.63 -61.19 -16.67
CA LYS A 547 -5.87 -61.78 -16.15
C LYS A 547 -7.04 -61.03 -16.82
N LYS A 548 -7.77 -61.71 -17.67
CA LYS A 548 -9.08 -61.26 -18.13
C LYS A 548 -10.03 -61.31 -16.93
N LEU A 549 -10.80 -60.24 -16.71
CA LEU A 549 -11.89 -60.20 -15.73
C LEU A 549 -12.74 -61.47 -15.87
N SER A 550 -13.11 -62.06 -14.74
CA SER A 550 -14.04 -63.17 -14.74
C SER A 550 -15.40 -62.68 -15.25
N PHE A 551 -16.17 -63.54 -15.85
CA PHE A 551 -17.52 -63.24 -16.35
C PHE A 551 -18.43 -62.63 -15.26
N ARG A 552 -18.15 -62.91 -14.01
CA ARG A 552 -18.83 -62.39 -12.83
C ARG A 552 -18.46 -60.92 -12.55
N GLU A 553 -17.20 -60.57 -12.67
CA GLU A 553 -16.68 -59.21 -12.47
C GLU A 553 -17.10 -58.28 -13.63
N GLN A 554 -17.14 -58.78 -14.87
CA GLN A 554 -17.68 -58.00 -16.00
C GLN A 554 -19.16 -57.67 -15.84
N ARG A 555 -19.94 -58.61 -15.30
CA ARG A 555 -21.34 -58.39 -15.04
C ARG A 555 -21.59 -57.40 -13.88
N GLU A 556 -20.73 -57.49 -12.83
CA GLU A 556 -20.75 -56.55 -11.71
C GLU A 556 -20.41 -55.12 -12.16
N MET A 557 -19.42 -54.96 -13.04
CA MET A 557 -19.02 -53.67 -13.61
C MET A 557 -20.14 -53.04 -14.46
N GLN A 558 -20.79 -53.81 -15.32
CA GLN A 558 -21.96 -53.31 -16.10
C GLN A 558 -23.14 -52.94 -15.20
N GLN A 559 -23.35 -53.65 -14.09
CA GLN A 559 -24.41 -53.35 -13.16
C GLN A 559 -24.12 -52.07 -12.37
N LEU A 560 -22.86 -51.85 -11.96
CA LEU A 560 -22.40 -50.63 -11.32
C LEU A 560 -22.54 -49.40 -12.24
N GLU A 561 -22.23 -49.56 -13.54
CA GLU A 561 -22.40 -48.47 -14.53
C GLU A 561 -23.88 -48.06 -14.66
N GLN A 562 -24.78 -49.02 -14.75
CA GLN A 562 -26.22 -48.74 -14.83
C GLN A 562 -26.77 -48.09 -13.53
N ASP A 563 -26.29 -48.56 -12.39
CA ASP A 563 -26.67 -48.00 -11.08
C ASP A 563 -26.17 -46.58 -10.89
N ILE A 564 -24.91 -46.29 -11.30
CA ILE A 564 -24.35 -44.92 -11.25
C ILE A 564 -25.12 -43.97 -12.18
N GLU A 565 -25.48 -44.42 -13.39
CA GLU A 565 -26.25 -43.61 -14.34
C GLU A 565 -27.67 -43.33 -13.81
N SER A 566 -28.32 -44.34 -13.19
CA SER A 566 -29.65 -44.14 -12.60
C SER A 566 -29.66 -43.21 -11.39
N LEU A 567 -28.64 -43.32 -10.52
CA LEU A 567 -28.47 -42.45 -9.35
C LEU A 567 -28.15 -40.99 -9.75
N ASN A 568 -27.37 -40.80 -10.81
CA ASN A 568 -27.10 -39.44 -11.36
C ASN A 568 -28.35 -38.80 -11.95
N THR A 569 -29.19 -39.59 -12.65
CA THR A 569 -30.48 -39.05 -13.19
C THR A 569 -31.45 -38.69 -12.03
N GLU A 570 -31.58 -39.56 -11.00
CA GLU A 570 -32.40 -39.28 -9.82
C GLU A 570 -31.92 -38.02 -9.06
N LYS A 571 -30.59 -37.86 -8.94
CA LYS A 571 -29.99 -36.67 -8.33
C LYS A 571 -30.35 -35.41 -9.12
N ALA A 572 -30.18 -35.40 -10.44
CA ALA A 572 -30.50 -34.26 -11.29
C ALA A 572 -31.98 -33.87 -11.25
N GLU A 573 -32.88 -34.86 -11.20
CA GLU A 573 -34.32 -34.62 -11.05
C GLU A 573 -34.66 -33.99 -9.69
N LEU A 574 -34.05 -34.48 -8.60
CA LEU A 574 -34.26 -33.95 -7.26
C LEU A 574 -33.67 -32.54 -7.12
N GLU A 575 -32.49 -32.27 -7.68
CA GLU A 575 -31.89 -30.92 -7.69
C GLU A 575 -32.74 -29.92 -8.51
N THR A 576 -33.31 -30.36 -9.63
CA THR A 576 -34.23 -29.53 -10.44
C THR A 576 -35.50 -29.20 -9.65
N ARG A 577 -36.05 -30.18 -8.91
CA ARG A 577 -37.24 -29.98 -8.06
C ARG A 577 -36.94 -29.08 -6.87
N LEU A 578 -35.76 -29.20 -6.24
CA LEU A 578 -35.29 -28.34 -5.17
C LEU A 578 -35.09 -26.88 -5.66
N GLY A 579 -34.60 -26.70 -6.90
CA GLY A 579 -34.39 -25.38 -7.53
C GLY A 579 -35.68 -24.68 -7.97
N SER A 580 -36.78 -25.41 -8.15
CA SER A 580 -38.08 -24.82 -8.62
C SER A 580 -38.83 -23.99 -7.58
N GLY A 581 -38.42 -24.03 -6.31
CA GLY A 581 -39.01 -23.21 -5.22
C GLY A 581 -40.46 -23.49 -4.87
N SER A 582 -41.06 -24.58 -5.43
CA SER A 582 -42.52 -24.89 -5.30
C SER A 582 -42.86 -25.94 -4.23
N LEU A 583 -41.85 -26.46 -3.50
CA LEU A 583 -42.00 -27.55 -2.56
C LEU A 583 -42.36 -27.03 -1.15
N GLN A 584 -43.28 -27.77 -0.46
CA GLN A 584 -43.56 -27.52 0.96
C GLN A 584 -42.36 -27.96 1.82
N TYR A 585 -42.23 -27.36 3.03
CA TYR A 585 -41.06 -27.53 3.92
C TYR A 585 -40.72 -28.99 4.25
N GLU A 586 -41.72 -29.85 4.44
CA GLU A 586 -41.53 -31.27 4.72
C GLU A 586 -40.99 -32.05 3.49
N GLU A 587 -41.42 -31.67 2.28
CA GLU A 587 -40.97 -32.28 1.04
C GLU A 587 -39.54 -31.83 0.68
N LEU A 588 -39.18 -30.57 0.98
CA LEU A 588 -37.84 -30.01 0.81
C LEU A 588 -36.82 -30.74 1.71
N GLN A 589 -37.20 -31.02 2.96
CA GLN A 589 -36.34 -31.75 3.90
C GLN A 589 -36.14 -33.22 3.46
N LYS A 590 -37.18 -33.88 2.96
CA LYS A 590 -37.09 -35.25 2.43
C LYS A 590 -36.23 -35.32 1.14
N ALA A 591 -36.41 -34.37 0.24
CA ALA A 591 -35.65 -34.31 -1.00
C ALA A 591 -34.16 -34.03 -0.71
N SER A 592 -33.84 -33.11 0.21
CA SER A 592 -32.46 -32.82 0.62
C SER A 592 -31.79 -34.01 1.30
N ALA A 593 -32.49 -34.73 2.18
CA ALA A 593 -31.97 -35.95 2.80
C ALA A 593 -31.69 -37.03 1.75
N ARG A 594 -32.60 -37.20 0.76
CA ARG A 594 -32.43 -38.17 -0.31
C ARG A 594 -31.25 -37.85 -1.21
N VAL A 595 -30.99 -36.57 -1.54
CA VAL A 595 -29.80 -36.16 -2.28
C VAL A 595 -28.52 -36.51 -1.51
N GLY A 596 -28.49 -36.32 -0.18
CA GLY A 596 -27.36 -36.72 0.66
C GLY A 596 -27.11 -38.23 0.62
N GLU A 597 -28.17 -39.07 0.67
CA GLU A 597 -28.05 -40.54 0.52
C GLU A 597 -27.53 -40.93 -0.86
N ILE A 598 -28.02 -40.31 -1.93
CA ILE A 598 -27.57 -40.58 -3.30
C ILE A 598 -26.08 -40.25 -3.47
N ILE A 599 -25.58 -39.15 -2.90
CA ILE A 599 -24.16 -38.77 -2.96
C ILE A 599 -23.30 -39.85 -2.29
N SER A 600 -23.67 -40.32 -1.11
CA SER A 600 -22.90 -41.40 -0.44
C SER A 600 -22.92 -42.73 -1.18
N LEU A 601 -24.05 -43.08 -1.80
CA LEU A 601 -24.18 -44.27 -2.63
C LEU A 601 -23.38 -44.17 -3.93
N LEU A 602 -23.30 -43.01 -4.54
CA LEU A 602 -22.47 -42.74 -5.72
C LEU A 602 -20.99 -42.92 -5.39
N GLU A 603 -20.49 -42.34 -4.29
CA GLU A 603 -19.11 -42.48 -3.85
C GLU A 603 -18.72 -43.97 -3.61
N GLU A 604 -19.59 -44.73 -2.98
CA GLU A 604 -19.36 -46.16 -2.75
C GLU A 604 -19.30 -46.95 -4.07
N LYS A 605 -20.25 -46.74 -4.97
CA LYS A 605 -20.34 -47.43 -6.26
C LYS A 605 -19.24 -47.03 -7.23
N GLU A 606 -18.87 -45.76 -7.29
CA GLU A 606 -17.75 -45.26 -8.09
C GLU A 606 -16.40 -45.78 -7.60
N THR A 607 -16.21 -45.86 -6.28
CA THR A 607 -15.01 -46.47 -5.71
C THR A 607 -14.91 -47.94 -6.11
N ARG A 608 -16.00 -48.68 -6.02
CA ARG A 608 -16.03 -50.11 -6.42
C ARG A 608 -15.83 -50.31 -7.92
N TRP A 609 -16.40 -49.45 -8.75
CA TRP A 609 -16.20 -49.49 -10.20
C TRP A 609 -14.73 -49.19 -10.57
N LEU A 610 -14.08 -48.22 -9.90
CA LEU A 610 -12.65 -47.90 -10.04
C LEU A 610 -11.76 -49.10 -9.65
N GLU A 611 -12.04 -49.81 -8.56
CA GLU A 611 -11.30 -51.01 -8.16
C GLU A 611 -11.36 -52.09 -9.24
N LEU A 612 -12.54 -52.33 -9.81
CA LEU A 612 -12.72 -53.30 -10.89
C LEU A 612 -12.07 -52.85 -12.21
N SER A 613 -12.10 -51.58 -12.55
CA SER A 613 -11.48 -51.00 -13.75
C SER A 613 -9.94 -51.08 -13.68
N LEU A 614 -9.34 -50.76 -12.51
CA LEU A 614 -7.90 -50.88 -12.26
C LEU A 614 -7.39 -52.34 -12.33
N SER A 615 -8.25 -53.34 -12.14
CA SER A 615 -7.89 -54.72 -12.30
C SER A 615 -7.86 -55.18 -13.78
N VAL A 616 -8.26 -54.32 -14.73
CA VAL A 616 -8.27 -54.56 -16.19
C VAL A 616 -7.01 -54.03 -16.88
N GLU A 617 -6.38 -52.97 -16.31
CA GLU A 617 -5.11 -52.45 -16.82
C GLU A 617 -3.91 -53.29 -16.29
#